data_b60ac64864e1cf37fb28e9286214ebfc
#
_entry.id   b60ac64864e1cf37fb28e9286214ebfc
#
_cell.length_a   1.000
_cell.length_b   1.000
_cell.length_c   1.000
_cell.angle_alpha   90.00
_cell.angle_beta   90.00
_cell.angle_gamma   90.00
#
_symmetry.space_group_name_H-M   'P 1'
#
loop_
_entity.id
_entity.type
_entity.pdbx_description
1 polymer ?
#
loop_
_entity_poly.entity_id
_entity_poly.type
_entity_poly.pdbx_seq_one_letter_code
_entity_poly.pdbx_strand_id
1 'polypeptide(L)'
;MGIITSLLGIVCILYYIAGVRYAGYRVSGLWIWLAAGIGWMVWGGCRIGCAVAGVPFFVPGALVAIVRVCLLAGLVLFFYLEHQIGTGMKAKGIENLDYIVVLGCQVKGTKPSKALKDRLDTAKEYMQANPETIAVLSGGQGKMEEISEAECMRRYLEKAGISRERLI
;
A
#
# COMPACT_ATOMS: atom_id res chain seq x y z
N MET A 1 25.62 -16.74 12.84
CA MET A 1 25.16 -15.45 12.32
C MET A 1 25.09 -15.43 10.78
N GLY A 2 26.12 -15.87 10.00
CA GLY A 2 26.07 -15.86 8.53
C GLY A 2 24.93 -16.69 7.93
N ILE A 3 24.63 -17.86 8.49
CA ILE A 3 23.52 -18.73 8.03
C ILE A 3 22.18 -18.04 8.20
N ILE A 4 21.95 -17.38 9.33
CA ILE A 4 20.67 -16.68 9.63
C ILE A 4 20.47 -15.53 8.63
N THR A 5 21.51 -14.76 8.33
CA THR A 5 21.41 -13.66 7.35
C THR A 5 21.16 -14.17 5.94
N SER A 6 21.78 -15.30 5.55
CA SER A 6 21.49 -15.93 4.24
C SER A 6 20.07 -16.47 4.15
N LEU A 7 19.54 -17.08 5.20
CA LEU A 7 18.13 -17.52 5.25
C LEU A 7 17.17 -16.34 5.13
N LEU A 8 17.43 -15.21 5.80
CA LEU A 8 16.65 -14.00 5.67
C LEU A 8 16.64 -13.48 4.22
N GLY A 9 17.81 -13.53 3.56
CA GLY A 9 17.94 -13.18 2.14
C GLY A 9 17.06 -14.06 1.24
N ILE A 10 17.04 -15.37 1.48
CA ILE A 10 16.17 -16.30 0.75
C ILE A 10 14.69 -15.95 0.94
N VAL A 11 14.26 -15.66 2.17
CA VAL A 11 12.87 -15.28 2.46
C VAL A 11 12.47 -14.01 1.69
N CYS A 12 13.33 -12.99 1.65
CA CYS A 12 13.09 -11.76 0.89
C CYS A 12 12.93 -12.04 -0.62
N ILE A 13 13.78 -12.91 -1.19
CA ILE A 13 13.69 -13.28 -2.61
C ILE A 13 12.39 -14.08 -2.89
N LEU A 14 12.04 -15.03 -2.02
CA LEU A 14 10.79 -15.78 -2.16
C LEU A 14 9.57 -14.87 -2.08
N TYR A 15 9.58 -13.88 -1.18
CA TYR A 15 8.52 -12.88 -1.09
C TYR A 15 8.41 -12.04 -2.37
N TYR A 16 9.54 -11.62 -2.95
CA TYR A 16 9.55 -10.96 -4.25
C TYR A 16 8.91 -11.81 -5.34
N ILE A 17 9.33 -13.08 -5.46
CA ILE A 17 8.79 -14.01 -6.47
C ILE A 17 7.28 -14.21 -6.28
N ALA A 18 6.83 -14.41 -5.05
CA ALA A 18 5.41 -14.55 -4.73
C ALA A 18 4.63 -13.27 -5.09
N GLY A 19 5.17 -12.10 -4.76
CA GLY A 19 4.57 -10.80 -5.09
C GLY A 19 4.43 -10.59 -6.60
N VAL A 20 5.46 -10.90 -7.37
CA VAL A 20 5.42 -10.81 -8.84
C VAL A 20 4.39 -11.78 -9.44
N ARG A 21 4.29 -12.99 -8.91
CA ARG A 21 3.29 -13.98 -9.39
C ARG A 21 1.86 -13.58 -9.08
N TYR A 22 1.63 -12.95 -7.94
CA TYR A 22 0.29 -12.56 -7.48
C TYR A 22 -0.18 -11.24 -8.10
N ALA A 23 0.68 -10.22 -8.14
CA ALA A 23 0.32 -8.84 -8.50
C ALA A 23 0.96 -8.34 -9.80
N GLY A 24 1.87 -9.12 -10.43
CA GLY A 24 2.59 -8.78 -11.66
C GLY A 24 3.79 -7.86 -11.43
N TYR A 25 4.59 -7.67 -12.49
CA TYR A 25 5.83 -6.86 -12.46
C TYR A 25 5.62 -5.35 -12.24
N ARG A 26 4.39 -4.87 -12.37
CA ARG A 26 4.08 -3.43 -12.33
C ARG A 26 3.81 -2.88 -10.94
N VAL A 27 3.87 -3.71 -9.91
CA VAL A 27 3.73 -3.24 -8.52
C VAL A 27 5.00 -2.50 -8.13
N SER A 28 4.87 -1.19 -7.92
CA SER A 28 5.98 -0.34 -7.46
C SER A 28 6.48 -0.79 -6.10
N GLY A 29 7.80 -0.87 -5.95
CA GLY A 29 8.45 -1.18 -4.67
C GLY A 29 8.77 -2.66 -4.44
N LEU A 30 8.24 -3.62 -5.20
CA LEU A 30 8.60 -5.04 -5.03
C LEU A 30 10.10 -5.32 -5.22
N TRP A 31 10.77 -4.57 -6.10
CA TRP A 31 12.20 -4.69 -6.34
C TRP A 31 13.06 -4.47 -5.10
N ILE A 32 12.56 -3.74 -4.10
CA ILE A 32 13.24 -3.50 -2.81
C ILE A 32 13.51 -4.83 -2.10
N TRP A 33 12.56 -5.75 -2.14
CA TRP A 33 12.69 -7.07 -1.54
C TRP A 33 13.73 -7.93 -2.26
N LEU A 34 13.84 -7.81 -3.58
CA LEU A 34 14.90 -8.47 -4.36
C LEU A 34 16.27 -7.90 -4.00
N ALA A 35 16.40 -6.58 -3.99
CA ALA A 35 17.67 -5.91 -3.63
C ALA A 35 18.10 -6.23 -2.19
N ALA A 36 17.16 -6.19 -1.24
CA ALA A 36 17.41 -6.57 0.15
C ALA A 36 17.83 -8.04 0.26
N GLY A 37 17.13 -8.95 -0.46
CA GLY A 37 17.44 -10.36 -0.48
C GLY A 37 18.84 -10.65 -0.99
N ILE A 38 19.23 -10.04 -2.11
CA ILE A 38 20.60 -10.16 -2.67
C ILE A 38 21.63 -9.60 -1.67
N GLY A 39 21.39 -8.44 -1.08
CA GLY A 39 22.28 -7.83 -0.07
C GLY A 39 22.51 -8.75 1.13
N TRP A 40 21.45 -9.33 1.68
CA TRP A 40 21.55 -10.29 2.79
C TRP A 40 22.26 -11.59 2.40
N MET A 41 22.08 -12.09 1.19
CA MET A 41 22.78 -13.28 0.68
C MET A 41 24.28 -13.01 0.53
N VAL A 42 24.66 -11.89 -0.08
CA VAL A 42 26.07 -11.49 -0.23
C VAL A 42 26.73 -11.31 1.14
N TRP A 43 26.07 -10.58 2.04
CA TRP A 43 26.57 -10.38 3.40
C TRP A 43 26.74 -11.68 4.17
N GLY A 44 25.74 -12.57 4.11
CA GLY A 44 25.79 -13.88 4.77
C GLY A 44 26.88 -14.78 4.17
N GLY A 45 26.99 -14.81 2.85
CA GLY A 45 27.99 -15.55 2.12
C GLY A 45 29.42 -15.11 2.46
N CYS A 46 29.69 -13.80 2.49
CA CYS A 46 30.97 -13.25 2.91
C CYS A 46 31.32 -13.65 4.35
N ARG A 47 30.35 -13.60 5.26
CA ARG A 47 30.58 -14.03 6.66
C ARG A 47 30.91 -15.51 6.78
N ILE A 48 30.21 -16.36 6.02
CA ILE A 48 30.49 -17.81 5.99
C ILE A 48 31.86 -18.07 5.39
N GLY A 49 32.16 -17.44 4.26
CA GLY A 49 33.51 -17.56 3.63
C GLY A 49 34.65 -17.15 4.54
N CYS A 50 34.53 -16.02 5.23
CA CYS A 50 35.54 -15.60 6.22
C CYS A 50 35.66 -16.59 7.37
N ALA A 51 34.57 -17.15 7.87
CA ALA A 51 34.56 -18.14 8.93
C ALA A 51 35.27 -19.45 8.51
N VAL A 52 35.01 -19.91 7.28
CA VAL A 52 35.68 -21.11 6.72
C VAL A 52 37.16 -20.86 6.49
N ALA A 53 37.55 -19.66 6.03
CA ALA A 53 38.94 -19.27 5.81
C ALA A 53 39.68 -18.92 7.10
N GLY A 54 39.02 -18.91 8.25
CA GLY A 54 39.65 -18.52 9.53
C GLY A 54 40.05 -17.04 9.62
N VAL A 55 39.48 -16.19 8.75
CA VAL A 55 39.75 -14.75 8.68
C VAL A 55 38.62 -13.98 9.41
N PRO A 56 38.98 -12.99 10.27
CA PRO A 56 37.93 -12.19 10.93
C PRO A 56 37.17 -11.36 9.93
N PHE A 57 35.81 -11.44 9.99
CA PHE A 57 34.93 -10.58 9.19
C PHE A 57 34.87 -9.19 9.85
N PHE A 58 35.67 -8.28 9.33
CA PHE A 58 35.74 -6.93 9.85
C PHE A 58 34.65 -6.03 9.26
N VAL A 59 33.85 -5.40 10.11
CA VAL A 59 32.90 -4.36 9.73
C VAL A 59 33.28 -3.09 10.49
N PRO A 60 33.52 -1.98 9.78
CA PRO A 60 33.82 -0.72 10.45
C PRO A 60 32.70 -0.33 11.41
N GLY A 61 33.04 -0.03 12.67
CA GLY A 61 32.07 0.34 13.70
C GLY A 61 31.22 1.55 13.31
N ALA A 62 31.81 2.49 12.57
CA ALA A 62 31.11 3.63 12.02
C ALA A 62 29.96 3.21 11.08
N LEU A 63 30.18 2.22 10.20
CA LEU A 63 29.14 1.71 9.31
C LEU A 63 27.99 1.07 10.09
N VAL A 64 28.31 0.29 11.10
CA VAL A 64 27.29 -0.32 11.99
C VAL A 64 26.48 0.76 12.71
N ALA A 65 27.13 1.82 13.20
CA ALA A 65 26.48 2.95 13.85
C ALA A 65 25.54 3.69 12.89
N ILE A 66 26.00 3.99 11.68
CA ILE A 66 25.18 4.65 10.64
C ILE A 66 23.94 3.81 10.33
N VAL A 67 24.10 2.51 10.08
CA VAL A 67 22.97 1.61 9.78
C VAL A 67 21.97 1.59 10.93
N ARG A 68 22.43 1.52 12.17
CA ARG A 68 21.54 1.57 13.36
C ARG A 68 20.77 2.88 13.45
N VAL A 69 21.44 4.01 13.24
CA VAL A 69 20.78 5.33 13.25
C VAL A 69 19.72 5.42 12.14
N CYS A 70 20.05 4.99 10.92
CA CYS A 70 19.10 4.98 9.81
C CYS A 70 17.88 4.09 10.09
N LEU A 71 18.10 2.90 10.67
CA LEU A 71 17.01 1.99 11.05
C LEU A 71 16.12 2.61 12.13
N LEU A 72 16.70 3.22 13.17
CA LEU A 72 15.94 3.89 14.22
C LEU A 72 15.14 5.07 13.66
N ALA A 73 15.74 5.91 12.82
CA ALA A 73 15.06 7.01 12.17
C ALA A 73 13.90 6.51 11.29
N GLY A 74 14.11 5.43 10.52
CA GLY A 74 13.07 4.78 9.72
C GLY A 74 11.92 4.25 10.57
N LEU A 75 12.20 3.62 11.72
CA LEU A 75 11.18 3.15 12.65
C LEU A 75 10.37 4.31 13.26
N VAL A 76 11.04 5.38 13.67
CA VAL A 76 10.36 6.57 14.22
C VAL A 76 9.42 7.18 13.16
N LEU A 77 9.92 7.34 11.93
CA LEU A 77 9.11 7.84 10.82
C LEU A 77 7.92 6.91 10.53
N PHE A 78 8.14 5.60 10.51
CA PHE A 78 7.09 4.61 10.29
C PHE A 78 5.98 4.74 11.34
N PHE A 79 6.31 4.74 12.63
CA PHE A 79 5.31 4.87 13.69
C PHE A 79 4.61 6.25 13.70
N TYR A 80 5.34 7.30 13.32
CA TYR A 80 4.74 8.62 13.15
C TYR A 80 3.67 8.61 12.04
N LEU A 81 4.00 8.03 10.87
CA LEU A 81 3.06 7.92 9.75
C LEU A 81 1.86 7.03 10.09
N GLU A 82 2.09 5.88 10.73
CA GLU A 82 1.02 5.00 11.21
C GLU A 82 0.07 5.71 12.19
N HIS A 83 0.63 6.51 13.11
CA HIS A 83 -0.17 7.31 14.01
C HIS A 83 -1.03 8.34 13.26
N GLN A 84 -0.45 9.06 12.29
CA GLN A 84 -1.16 10.04 11.47
C GLN A 84 -2.28 9.39 10.64
N ILE A 85 -2.02 8.24 10.02
CA ILE A 85 -3.02 7.45 9.30
C ILE A 85 -4.14 7.03 10.25
N GLY A 86 -3.80 6.47 11.42
CA GLY A 86 -4.77 6.02 12.42
C GLY A 86 -5.64 7.14 12.98
N THR A 87 -5.11 8.36 13.14
CA THR A 87 -5.88 9.53 13.55
C THR A 87 -6.80 10.03 12.42
N GLY A 88 -6.30 10.05 11.16
CA GLY A 88 -7.08 10.41 10.00
C GLY A 88 -8.27 9.46 9.75
N MET A 89 -8.08 8.16 9.96
CA MET A 89 -9.15 7.15 9.82
C MET A 89 -10.27 7.33 10.86
N LYS A 90 -9.99 7.94 12.01
CA LYS A 90 -10.97 8.20 13.08
C LYS A 90 -11.62 9.58 12.96
N ALA A 91 -11.16 10.42 12.04
CA ALA A 91 -11.72 11.76 11.85
C ALA A 91 -13.18 11.60 11.38
N LYS A 92 -14.11 12.17 12.16
CA LYS A 92 -15.50 12.30 11.74
C LYS A 92 -15.57 13.38 10.67
N GLY A 93 -16.24 13.10 9.56
CA GLY A 93 -16.53 14.10 8.54
C GLY A 93 -17.36 15.26 9.12
N ILE A 94 -17.28 16.42 8.46
CA ILE A 94 -18.16 17.56 8.76
C ILE A 94 -19.56 17.18 8.23
N GLU A 95 -20.57 17.39 9.05
CA GLU A 95 -21.97 17.15 8.66
C GLU A 95 -22.49 18.27 7.73
N ASN A 96 -23.47 17.95 6.90
CA ASN A 96 -24.17 18.88 6.02
C ASN A 96 -23.26 19.67 5.05
N LEU A 97 -22.27 18.99 4.46
CA LEU A 97 -21.51 19.56 3.35
C LEU A 97 -22.37 19.64 2.09
N ASP A 98 -22.25 20.71 1.32
CA ASP A 98 -22.92 20.85 0.01
C ASP A 98 -22.42 19.80 -0.97
N TYR A 99 -21.09 19.52 -0.95
CA TYR A 99 -20.44 18.59 -1.85
C TYR A 99 -19.48 17.66 -1.12
N ILE A 100 -19.43 16.39 -1.56
CA ILE A 100 -18.36 15.46 -1.24
C ILE A 100 -17.69 14.96 -2.52
N VAL A 101 -16.40 14.71 -2.49
CA VAL A 101 -15.67 14.12 -3.62
C VAL A 101 -15.33 12.68 -3.29
N VAL A 102 -15.86 11.75 -4.09
CA VAL A 102 -15.51 10.32 -3.98
C VAL A 102 -14.44 10.00 -5.00
N LEU A 103 -13.22 9.73 -4.50
CA LEU A 103 -12.09 9.39 -5.36
C LEU A 103 -12.20 7.95 -5.83
N GLY A 104 -11.97 7.73 -7.12
CA GLY A 104 -11.93 6.42 -7.73
C GLY A 104 -10.79 5.54 -7.18
N CYS A 105 -10.94 4.27 -7.46
CA CYS A 105 -9.93 3.23 -7.25
C CYS A 105 -10.25 2.13 -8.27
N GLN A 106 -9.34 1.23 -8.51
CA GLN A 106 -9.44 0.19 -9.53
C GLN A 106 -10.83 -0.48 -9.63
N VAL A 107 -11.31 -0.65 -10.87
CA VAL A 107 -12.50 -1.42 -11.23
C VAL A 107 -12.07 -2.78 -11.80
N LYS A 108 -12.80 -3.85 -11.50
CA LYS A 108 -12.59 -5.19 -12.04
C LYS A 108 -13.73 -5.53 -13.01
N GLY A 109 -13.48 -5.41 -14.33
CA GLY A 109 -14.52 -5.48 -15.34
C GLY A 109 -15.53 -4.34 -15.15
N THR A 110 -16.74 -4.65 -14.66
CA THR A 110 -17.81 -3.69 -14.36
C THR A 110 -18.11 -3.52 -12.87
N LYS A 111 -17.33 -4.19 -11.99
CA LYS A 111 -17.57 -4.20 -10.53
C LYS A 111 -16.49 -3.41 -9.79
N PRO A 112 -16.84 -2.72 -8.71
CA PRO A 112 -15.85 -2.04 -7.89
C PRO A 112 -14.89 -3.04 -7.22
N SER A 113 -13.61 -2.69 -7.12
CA SER A 113 -12.67 -3.39 -6.26
C SER A 113 -13.12 -3.31 -4.79
N LYS A 114 -12.54 -4.14 -3.91
CA LYS A 114 -12.87 -4.09 -2.48
C LYS A 114 -12.62 -2.70 -1.89
N ALA A 115 -11.47 -2.08 -2.21
CA ALA A 115 -11.13 -0.74 -1.72
C ALA A 115 -12.10 0.34 -2.23
N LEU A 116 -12.55 0.24 -3.50
CA LEU A 116 -13.55 1.15 -4.05
C LEU A 116 -14.89 0.94 -3.39
N LYS A 117 -15.28 -0.31 -3.15
CA LYS A 117 -16.54 -0.63 -2.47
C LYS A 117 -16.59 -0.06 -1.05
N ASP A 118 -15.52 -0.24 -0.26
CA ASP A 118 -15.45 0.28 1.10
C ASP A 118 -15.61 1.81 1.13
N ARG A 119 -15.02 2.54 0.16
CA ARG A 119 -15.24 4.00 -0.01
C ARG A 119 -16.68 4.34 -0.36
N LEU A 120 -17.29 3.57 -1.27
CA LEU A 120 -18.67 3.80 -1.69
C LEU A 120 -19.66 3.52 -0.56
N ASP A 121 -19.38 2.52 0.26
CA ASP A 121 -20.22 2.24 1.44
C ASP A 121 -20.16 3.40 2.44
N THR A 122 -18.98 3.96 2.70
CA THR A 122 -18.82 5.16 3.55
C THR A 122 -19.51 6.39 2.93
N ALA A 123 -19.35 6.62 1.63
CA ALA A 123 -20.00 7.73 0.94
C ALA A 123 -21.54 7.59 0.98
N LYS A 124 -22.05 6.38 0.78
CA LYS A 124 -23.48 6.07 0.90
C LYS A 124 -24.02 6.39 2.29
N GLU A 125 -23.34 5.94 3.35
CA GLU A 125 -23.75 6.22 4.74
C GLU A 125 -23.81 7.72 4.99
N TYR A 126 -22.78 8.45 4.55
CA TYR A 126 -22.76 9.91 4.66
C TYR A 126 -23.91 10.58 3.91
N MET A 127 -24.16 10.20 2.65
CA MET A 127 -25.23 10.77 1.82
C MET A 127 -26.62 10.43 2.32
N GLN A 128 -26.80 9.29 2.98
CA GLN A 128 -28.08 8.92 3.62
C GLN A 128 -28.33 9.76 4.88
N ALA A 129 -27.28 10.09 5.64
CA ALA A 129 -27.38 10.97 6.79
C ALA A 129 -27.53 12.46 6.41
N ASN A 130 -27.08 12.84 5.21
CA ASN A 130 -27.09 14.23 4.70
C ASN A 130 -27.81 14.31 3.35
N PRO A 131 -29.15 14.43 3.31
CA PRO A 131 -29.95 14.32 2.08
C PRO A 131 -29.66 15.37 1.01
N GLU A 132 -29.20 16.57 1.40
CA GLU A 132 -28.90 17.68 0.48
C GLU A 132 -27.51 17.59 -0.16
N THR A 133 -26.61 16.73 0.37
CA THR A 133 -25.24 16.61 -0.13
C THR A 133 -25.19 15.99 -1.53
N ILE A 134 -24.39 16.58 -2.40
CA ILE A 134 -24.11 16.09 -3.76
C ILE A 134 -22.73 15.40 -3.77
N ALA A 135 -22.62 14.24 -4.41
CA ALA A 135 -21.37 13.53 -4.57
C ALA A 135 -20.76 13.74 -5.97
N VAL A 136 -19.55 14.26 -6.00
CA VAL A 136 -18.72 14.35 -7.21
C VAL A 136 -17.91 13.07 -7.32
N LEU A 137 -18.16 12.27 -8.37
CA LEU A 137 -17.51 10.98 -8.59
C LEU A 137 -16.28 11.16 -9.50
N SER A 138 -15.10 11.19 -8.91
CA SER A 138 -13.86 11.43 -9.63
C SER A 138 -13.13 10.11 -9.93
N GLY A 139 -13.09 9.72 -11.22
CA GLY A 139 -12.36 8.53 -11.64
C GLY A 139 -12.41 8.32 -13.15
N GLY A 140 -11.28 7.99 -13.73
CA GLY A 140 -11.11 7.69 -15.16
C GLY A 140 -11.36 6.22 -15.48
N GLN A 141 -10.97 5.82 -16.70
CA GLN A 141 -11.00 4.43 -17.15
C GLN A 141 -9.57 3.91 -17.31
N GLY A 142 -9.21 2.88 -16.55
CA GLY A 142 -7.94 2.20 -16.67
C GLY A 142 -7.87 1.27 -17.89
N LYS A 143 -6.66 0.90 -18.33
CA LYS A 143 -6.43 0.07 -19.54
C LYS A 143 -7.10 -1.31 -19.50
N MET A 144 -7.45 -1.82 -18.33
CA MET A 144 -8.05 -3.14 -18.12
C MET A 144 -9.48 -3.04 -17.57
N GLU A 145 -10.12 -1.87 -17.67
CA GLU A 145 -11.44 -1.61 -17.16
C GLU A 145 -12.43 -1.46 -18.30
N GLU A 146 -13.59 -2.08 -18.19
CA GLU A 146 -14.64 -2.03 -19.22
C GLU A 146 -15.46 -0.73 -19.15
N ILE A 147 -15.51 -0.11 -17.97
CA ILE A 147 -16.21 1.16 -17.70
C ILE A 147 -15.28 2.07 -16.89
N SER A 148 -15.56 3.38 -16.90
CA SER A 148 -14.83 4.31 -16.04
C SER A 148 -15.14 4.06 -14.55
N GLU A 149 -14.21 4.40 -13.68
CA GLU A 149 -14.40 4.31 -12.23
C GLU A 149 -15.60 5.16 -11.79
N ALA A 150 -15.75 6.38 -12.34
CA ALA A 150 -16.88 7.25 -12.06
C ALA A 150 -18.23 6.59 -12.43
N GLU A 151 -18.31 5.94 -13.59
CA GLU A 151 -19.51 5.22 -14.02
C GLU A 151 -19.78 4.01 -13.11
N CYS A 152 -18.76 3.28 -12.70
CA CYS A 152 -18.89 2.17 -11.75
C CYS A 152 -19.43 2.66 -10.40
N MET A 153 -18.90 3.77 -9.90
CA MET A 153 -19.33 4.39 -8.64
C MET A 153 -20.78 4.85 -8.72
N ARG A 154 -21.15 5.52 -9.82
CA ARG A 154 -22.52 5.97 -10.06
C ARG A 154 -23.51 4.81 -10.00
N ARG A 155 -23.26 3.74 -10.77
CA ARG A 155 -24.14 2.55 -10.79
C ARG A 155 -24.27 1.90 -9.42
N TYR A 156 -23.19 1.90 -8.65
CA TYR A 156 -23.21 1.33 -7.31
C TYR A 156 -24.08 2.14 -6.36
N LEU A 157 -23.95 3.46 -6.34
CA LEU A 157 -24.70 4.36 -5.47
C LEU A 157 -26.18 4.46 -5.87
N GLU A 158 -26.50 4.50 -7.18
CA GLU A 158 -27.88 4.43 -7.69
C GLU A 158 -28.58 3.15 -7.22
N LYS A 159 -27.89 2.00 -7.35
CA LYS A 159 -28.40 0.70 -6.87
C LYS A 159 -28.60 0.68 -5.35
N ALA A 160 -27.83 1.47 -4.63
CA ALA A 160 -27.94 1.62 -3.17
C ALA A 160 -29.00 2.62 -2.72
N GLY A 161 -29.79 3.20 -3.68
CA GLY A 161 -30.91 4.09 -3.41
C GLY A 161 -30.56 5.59 -3.38
N ILE A 162 -29.37 5.99 -3.82
CA ILE A 162 -29.01 7.41 -3.95
C ILE A 162 -29.54 7.93 -5.29
N SER A 163 -30.27 9.06 -5.27
CA SER A 163 -30.81 9.70 -6.47
C SER A 163 -29.68 10.11 -7.43
N ARG A 164 -29.90 9.87 -8.74
CA ARG A 164 -28.96 10.25 -9.80
C ARG A 164 -28.64 11.74 -9.82
N GLU A 165 -29.61 12.59 -9.48
CA GLU A 165 -29.44 14.04 -9.45
C GLU A 165 -28.40 14.51 -8.43
N ARG A 166 -28.11 13.67 -7.44
CA ARG A 166 -27.10 13.90 -6.41
C ARG A 166 -25.73 13.32 -6.77
N LEU A 167 -25.53 12.79 -7.99
CA LEU A 167 -24.31 12.14 -8.45
C LEU A 167 -23.79 12.84 -9.71
N ILE A 168 -22.65 13.49 -9.60
CA ILE A 168 -21.98 14.25 -10.68
C ILE A 168 -20.67 13.56 -11.08
#